data_febc842ac43283cc1e13baab1585403c
#
_entry.id   febc842ac43283cc1e13baab1585403c
#
_cell.length_a   1.000
_cell.length_b   1.000
_cell.length_c   1.000
_cell.angle_alpha   90.00
_cell.angle_beta   90.00
_cell.angle_gamma   90.00
#
_symmetry.space_group_name_H-M   'P 1'
#
loop_
_entity.id
_entity.type
_entity.pdbx_description
1 polymer ?
#
loop_
_entity_poly.entity_id
_entity_poly.type
_entity_poly.pdbx_seq_one_letter_code
_entity_poly.pdbx_strand_id
1 'polypeptide(L)'
;SRYDLNEDGEIDKLDRNILKNNYSKQSQTVKWVDPNSVKTLSLASSNEQQFILPLNCKYTITSNYGTRVHPITGKTKKHSGIDISGTHHAQVLTIADGQVTFAGVQNGYGNCIEIKHTVNGKTIYSFYAHLSEIDVKVGDKVVQGQVIGLEGGDPKTDPNPGSSTGHHLHFEIRINGECVNPQNYVY
;
A
#
# COMPACT_ATOMS: atom_id res chain seq x y z
N SER A 1 23.75 -6.35 -16.71
CA SER A 1 23.97 -4.97 -16.22
C SER A 1 23.96 -4.96 -14.69
N ARG A 2 24.64 -3.98 -14.03
CA ARG A 2 24.70 -3.88 -12.55
C ARG A 2 23.33 -3.69 -11.89
N TYR A 3 22.34 -3.25 -12.62
CA TYR A 3 21.00 -2.95 -12.13
C TYR A 3 19.90 -3.80 -12.77
N ASP A 4 20.27 -4.70 -13.66
CA ASP A 4 19.40 -5.73 -14.24
C ASP A 4 19.41 -6.93 -13.29
N LEU A 5 18.45 -6.98 -12.38
CA LEU A 5 18.42 -7.92 -11.25
C LEU A 5 17.58 -9.18 -11.54
N ASN A 6 16.75 -9.15 -12.58
CA ASN A 6 16.01 -10.29 -13.07
C ASN A 6 16.70 -10.95 -14.27
N GLU A 7 17.85 -10.38 -14.74
CA GLU A 7 18.70 -10.90 -15.80
C GLU A 7 18.02 -11.05 -17.17
N ASP A 8 16.99 -10.21 -17.46
CA ASP A 8 16.31 -10.22 -18.76
C ASP A 8 16.97 -9.30 -19.81
N GLY A 9 17.99 -8.54 -19.42
CA GLY A 9 18.78 -7.66 -20.26
C GLY A 9 18.30 -6.20 -20.29
N GLU A 10 17.20 -5.88 -19.60
CA GLU A 10 16.65 -4.54 -19.51
C GLU A 10 16.65 -4.03 -18.04
N ILE A 11 16.67 -2.71 -17.84
CA ILE A 11 16.53 -2.09 -16.52
C ILE A 11 15.15 -1.46 -16.46
N ASP A 12 14.22 -2.17 -15.87
CA ASP A 12 12.81 -1.78 -15.88
C ASP A 12 12.18 -1.62 -14.47
N LYS A 13 10.84 -1.63 -14.41
CA LYS A 13 10.09 -1.55 -13.15
C LYS A 13 10.31 -2.77 -12.25
N LEU A 14 10.56 -3.95 -12.83
CA LEU A 14 10.75 -5.18 -12.06
C LEU A 14 12.09 -5.14 -11.31
N ASP A 15 13.16 -4.68 -11.96
CA ASP A 15 14.47 -4.49 -11.32
C ASP A 15 14.40 -3.48 -10.17
N ARG A 16 13.66 -2.39 -10.36
CA ARG A 16 13.43 -1.39 -9.30
C ARG A 16 12.70 -1.96 -8.09
N ASN A 17 11.74 -2.86 -8.32
CA ASN A 17 11.04 -3.54 -7.24
C ASN A 17 11.95 -4.53 -6.51
N ILE A 18 12.79 -5.29 -7.24
CA ILE A 18 13.77 -6.20 -6.66
C ILE A 18 14.78 -5.44 -5.80
N LEU A 19 15.30 -4.31 -6.30
CA LEU A 19 16.21 -3.43 -5.54
C LEU A 19 15.57 -2.95 -4.22
N LYS A 20 14.32 -2.49 -4.27
CA LYS A 20 13.62 -2.00 -3.08
C LYS A 20 13.35 -3.09 -2.07
N ASN A 21 12.92 -4.25 -2.52
CA ASN A 21 12.66 -5.40 -1.64
C ASN A 21 13.94 -5.88 -0.95
N ASN A 22 15.08 -5.82 -1.64
CA ASN A 22 16.38 -6.18 -1.05
C ASN A 22 16.90 -5.10 -0.10
N TYR A 23 16.64 -3.82 -0.36
CA TYR A 23 17.06 -2.72 0.50
C TYR A 23 16.32 -2.70 1.84
N SER A 24 15.01 -3.01 1.84
CA SER A 24 14.23 -3.12 3.08
C SER A 24 14.62 -4.33 3.95
N LYS A 25 15.17 -5.39 3.34
CA LYS A 25 15.69 -6.55 4.07
C LYS A 25 17.07 -6.32 4.71
N GLN A 26 17.87 -5.38 4.20
CA GLN A 26 19.23 -5.11 4.69
C GLN A 26 19.30 -4.16 5.90
N SER A 27 18.18 -3.55 6.32
CA SER A 27 18.16 -2.70 7.51
C SER A 27 18.15 -3.46 8.84
N GLN A 28 18.16 -4.80 8.81
CA GLN A 28 18.43 -5.60 9.99
C GLN A 28 19.94 -5.58 10.26
N THR A 29 20.34 -4.86 11.28
CA THR A 29 21.72 -4.80 11.79
C THR A 29 22.21 -6.21 12.07
N VAL A 30 23.12 -6.73 11.23
CA VAL A 30 23.82 -7.98 11.51
C VAL A 30 24.78 -7.69 12.69
N LYS A 31 24.35 -7.96 13.91
CA LYS A 31 25.26 -8.07 15.05
C LYS A 31 26.08 -9.33 14.86
N TRP A 32 27.37 -9.19 14.71
CA TRP A 32 28.32 -10.29 14.82
C TRP A 32 28.16 -10.96 16.18
N VAL A 33 27.75 -12.22 16.20
CA VAL A 33 27.68 -13.06 17.39
C VAL A 33 28.86 -13.99 17.34
N ASP A 34 29.63 -14.05 18.43
CA ASP A 34 30.73 -14.98 18.63
C ASP A 34 30.26 -16.42 18.39
N PRO A 35 30.88 -17.17 17.44
CA PRO A 35 30.46 -18.51 17.08
C PRO A 35 30.54 -19.53 18.22
N ASN A 36 31.14 -19.19 19.37
CA ASN A 36 31.26 -20.05 20.55
C ASN A 36 30.18 -19.81 21.63
N SER A 37 29.29 -18.82 21.45
CA SER A 37 28.18 -18.58 22.35
C SER A 37 26.87 -19.19 21.82
N VAL A 38 26.80 -20.51 21.71
CA VAL A 38 25.53 -21.20 21.41
C VAL A 38 24.65 -21.22 22.65
N LYS A 39 24.08 -20.08 23.01
CA LYS A 39 22.85 -20.04 23.79
C LYS A 39 21.72 -20.06 22.80
N THR A 40 20.94 -21.12 22.82
CA THR A 40 19.67 -21.24 22.11
C THR A 40 18.80 -20.03 22.47
N LEU A 41 18.90 -18.96 21.69
CA LEU A 41 17.91 -17.93 21.69
C LEU A 41 16.69 -18.53 20.99
N SER A 42 15.73 -19.00 21.77
CA SER A 42 14.37 -19.12 21.29
C SER A 42 13.98 -17.76 20.78
N LEU A 43 13.98 -17.60 19.44
CA LEU A 43 13.31 -16.49 18.78
C LEU A 43 11.83 -16.62 19.17
N ALA A 44 11.45 -15.97 20.25
CA ALA A 44 10.08 -15.56 20.42
C ALA A 44 9.82 -14.57 19.30
N SER A 45 9.43 -15.12 18.15
CA SER A 45 8.91 -14.37 17.03
C SER A 45 7.59 -13.74 17.51
N SER A 46 7.67 -12.54 18.05
CA SER A 46 6.55 -11.63 17.98
C SER A 46 6.46 -11.17 16.50
N ASN A 47 6.02 -12.09 15.64
CA ASN A 47 5.59 -11.77 14.28
C ASN A 47 4.22 -11.06 14.36
N GLU A 48 4.17 -9.93 15.02
CA GLU A 48 3.16 -8.93 14.70
C GLU A 48 3.63 -8.30 13.39
N GLN A 49 3.08 -8.78 12.30
CA GLN A 49 3.30 -8.17 11.00
C GLN A 49 2.70 -6.76 11.06
N GLN A 50 3.57 -5.78 11.28
CA GLN A 50 3.21 -4.38 11.35
C GLN A 50 2.93 -3.89 9.93
N PHE A 51 1.78 -3.27 9.69
CA PHE A 51 1.48 -2.65 8.42
C PHE A 51 2.34 -1.40 8.22
N ILE A 52 2.86 -1.23 7.01
CA ILE A 52 3.60 -0.02 6.63
C ILE A 52 2.66 1.02 6.02
N LEU A 53 3.16 2.24 5.90
CA LEU A 53 2.47 3.32 5.20
C LEU A 53 2.28 3.02 3.71
N PRO A 54 1.11 3.35 3.11
CA PRO A 54 0.80 3.02 1.73
C PRO A 54 1.44 3.95 0.68
N LEU A 55 2.11 5.04 1.07
CA LEU A 55 2.81 5.96 0.17
C LEU A 55 4.29 6.05 0.47
N ASN A 56 5.12 6.04 -0.58
CA ASN A 56 6.57 6.19 -0.48
C ASN A 56 7.00 7.67 -0.57
N CYS A 57 6.36 8.54 0.19
CA CYS A 57 6.72 9.95 0.30
C CYS A 57 6.15 10.55 1.59
N LYS A 58 6.57 11.77 1.93
CA LYS A 58 5.90 12.56 2.97
C LYS A 58 4.50 12.94 2.48
N TYR A 59 3.49 12.76 3.31
CA TYR A 59 2.10 13.05 2.99
C TYR A 59 1.35 13.73 4.14
N THR A 60 0.16 14.23 3.83
CA THR A 60 -0.82 14.72 4.79
C THR A 60 -2.14 13.97 4.62
N ILE A 61 -2.86 13.76 5.73
CA ILE A 61 -4.22 13.25 5.69
C ILE A 61 -5.13 14.42 5.36
N THR A 62 -5.74 14.38 4.18
CA THR A 62 -6.65 15.44 3.69
C THR A 62 -8.10 15.17 4.06
N SER A 63 -8.46 13.90 4.34
CA SER A 63 -9.79 13.53 4.83
C SER A 63 -9.72 12.28 5.72
N ASN A 64 -10.31 12.37 6.90
CA ASN A 64 -10.34 11.28 7.88
C ASN A 64 -11.43 10.24 7.57
N TYR A 65 -11.24 9.02 8.09
CA TYR A 65 -12.25 7.97 8.16
C TYR A 65 -13.43 8.40 9.02
N GLY A 66 -14.63 7.94 8.67
CA GLY A 66 -15.83 8.08 9.47
C GLY A 66 -16.87 9.04 8.91
N THR A 67 -17.80 9.42 9.74
CA THR A 67 -18.94 10.25 9.34
C THR A 67 -18.53 11.71 9.21
N ARG A 68 -18.76 12.31 8.04
CA ARG A 68 -18.54 13.75 7.81
C ARG A 68 -19.80 14.41 7.28
N VAL A 69 -20.03 15.66 7.67
CA VAL A 69 -21.09 16.49 7.13
C VAL A 69 -20.58 17.22 5.90
N HIS A 70 -21.26 17.06 4.77
CA HIS A 70 -20.88 17.76 3.53
C HIS A 70 -21.07 19.28 3.72
N PRO A 71 -20.03 20.10 3.53
CA PRO A 71 -20.06 21.52 3.93
C PRO A 71 -21.11 22.35 3.20
N ILE A 72 -21.49 21.94 1.98
CA ILE A 72 -22.46 22.68 1.16
C ILE A 72 -23.89 22.15 1.36
N THR A 73 -24.05 20.80 1.38
CA THR A 73 -25.36 20.18 1.36
C THR A 73 -25.91 19.86 2.77
N GLY A 74 -25.07 19.92 3.80
CA GLY A 74 -25.39 19.49 5.16
C GLY A 74 -25.66 17.98 5.30
N LYS A 75 -25.58 17.22 4.22
CA LYS A 75 -25.84 15.78 4.25
C LYS A 75 -24.66 15.04 4.89
N THR A 76 -24.98 14.11 5.76
CA THR A 76 -24.02 13.22 6.36
C THR A 76 -23.58 12.15 5.35
N LYS A 77 -22.27 11.99 5.15
CA LYS A 77 -21.68 10.95 4.32
C LYS A 77 -20.63 10.19 5.12
N LYS A 78 -20.67 8.88 5.09
CA LYS A 78 -19.62 8.03 5.68
C LYS A 78 -18.45 7.95 4.70
N HIS A 79 -17.24 8.20 5.19
CA HIS A 79 -16.00 8.00 4.49
C HIS A 79 -15.43 6.64 4.91
N SER A 80 -15.27 5.72 3.98
CA SER A 80 -14.88 4.32 4.21
C SER A 80 -13.39 4.12 4.47
N GLY A 81 -12.58 5.14 4.21
CA GLY A 81 -11.12 5.12 4.36
C GLY A 81 -10.57 6.46 4.82
N ILE A 82 -9.33 6.71 4.50
CA ILE A 82 -8.67 8.01 4.61
C ILE A 82 -8.23 8.47 3.23
N ASP A 83 -8.24 9.79 3.01
CA ASP A 83 -7.61 10.39 1.84
C ASP A 83 -6.27 10.98 2.27
N ILE A 84 -5.22 10.58 1.58
CA ILE A 84 -3.85 11.02 1.84
C ILE A 84 -3.25 11.62 0.56
N SER A 85 -2.67 12.81 0.69
CA SER A 85 -2.03 13.51 -0.42
C SER A 85 -0.56 13.76 -0.11
N GLY A 86 0.29 13.36 -1.03
CA GLY A 86 1.73 13.54 -0.98
C GLY A 86 2.25 14.21 -2.25
N THR A 87 3.34 13.70 -2.79
CA THR A 87 3.81 14.08 -4.11
C THR A 87 2.93 13.43 -5.17
N HIS A 88 2.40 14.20 -6.13
CA HIS A 88 1.62 13.67 -7.24
C HIS A 88 2.42 12.59 -7.99
N HIS A 89 1.78 11.47 -8.29
CA HIS A 89 2.39 10.25 -8.83
C HIS A 89 3.43 9.58 -7.89
N ALA A 90 3.31 9.81 -6.58
CA ALA A 90 4.09 9.05 -5.60
C ALA A 90 3.78 7.54 -5.72
N GLN A 91 4.77 6.71 -5.44
CA GLN A 91 4.61 5.27 -5.47
C GLN A 91 3.68 4.81 -4.35
N VAL A 92 2.67 4.03 -4.74
CA VAL A 92 1.77 3.35 -3.81
C VAL A 92 2.33 1.98 -3.48
N LEU A 93 2.42 1.69 -2.18
CA LEU A 93 3.01 0.47 -1.65
C LEU A 93 1.93 -0.43 -1.04
N THR A 94 2.05 -1.75 -1.24
CA THR A 94 1.24 -2.69 -0.45
C THR A 94 1.69 -2.67 1.01
N ILE A 95 0.71 -2.63 1.93
CA ILE A 95 0.95 -2.50 3.38
C ILE A 95 1.50 -3.77 4.03
N ALA A 96 1.33 -4.94 3.40
CA ALA A 96 1.73 -6.26 3.88
C ALA A 96 1.83 -7.24 2.72
N ASP A 97 2.41 -8.42 2.97
CA ASP A 97 2.37 -9.55 2.03
C ASP A 97 0.92 -9.93 1.71
N GLY A 98 0.63 -10.26 0.45
CA GLY A 98 -0.74 -10.58 0.07
C GLY A 98 -0.90 -11.07 -1.37
N GLN A 99 -2.16 -11.13 -1.79
CA GLN A 99 -2.54 -11.45 -3.16
C GLN A 99 -3.55 -10.42 -3.68
N VAL A 100 -3.32 -9.93 -4.89
CA VAL A 100 -4.23 -9.00 -5.57
C VAL A 100 -5.54 -9.70 -5.89
N THR A 101 -6.66 -9.18 -5.37
CA THR A 101 -8.01 -9.70 -5.61
C THR A 101 -8.78 -8.86 -6.62
N PHE A 102 -8.40 -7.59 -6.77
CA PHE A 102 -8.94 -6.69 -7.78
C PHE A 102 -7.87 -5.72 -8.27
N ALA A 103 -7.85 -5.44 -9.57
CA ALA A 103 -7.01 -4.41 -10.20
C ALA A 103 -7.73 -3.91 -11.46
N GLY A 104 -8.16 -2.65 -11.49
CA GLY A 104 -8.93 -2.08 -12.60
C GLY A 104 -9.73 -0.84 -12.22
N VAL A 105 -10.71 -0.49 -13.07
CA VAL A 105 -11.57 0.69 -12.88
C VAL A 105 -12.85 0.31 -12.14
N GLN A 106 -13.18 1.06 -11.08
CA GLN A 106 -14.44 0.93 -10.36
C GLN A 106 -15.16 2.28 -10.25
N ASN A 107 -16.48 2.27 -10.44
CA ASN A 107 -17.28 3.50 -10.40
C ASN A 107 -17.09 4.26 -9.07
N GLY A 108 -16.81 5.56 -9.17
CA GLY A 108 -16.52 6.44 -8.04
C GLY A 108 -15.07 6.36 -7.54
N TYR A 109 -14.43 5.20 -7.56
CA TYR A 109 -13.06 4.99 -7.09
C TYR A 109 -12.00 5.21 -8.18
N GLY A 110 -12.42 5.18 -9.47
CA GLY A 110 -11.47 5.26 -10.57
C GLY A 110 -10.58 4.01 -10.68
N ASN A 111 -9.32 4.20 -11.08
CA ASN A 111 -8.34 3.11 -11.02
C ASN A 111 -8.11 2.69 -9.57
N CYS A 112 -8.27 1.40 -9.29
CA CYS A 112 -8.12 0.90 -7.92
C CYS A 112 -7.59 -0.53 -7.86
N ILE A 113 -7.02 -0.87 -6.71
CA ILE A 113 -6.45 -2.19 -6.39
C ILE A 113 -7.02 -2.64 -5.04
N GLU A 114 -7.40 -3.92 -4.94
CA GLU A 114 -7.69 -4.59 -3.67
C GLU A 114 -6.72 -5.74 -3.46
N ILE A 115 -6.16 -5.83 -2.25
CA ILE A 115 -5.21 -6.89 -1.88
C ILE A 115 -5.71 -7.60 -0.64
N LYS A 116 -5.76 -8.93 -0.71
CA LYS A 116 -6.04 -9.81 0.41
C LYS A 116 -4.75 -10.15 1.15
N HIS A 117 -4.74 -9.92 2.44
CA HIS A 117 -3.65 -10.26 3.36
C HIS A 117 -4.09 -11.34 4.34
N THR A 118 -3.13 -12.15 4.81
CA THR A 118 -3.35 -13.07 5.94
C THR A 118 -2.35 -12.70 7.04
N VAL A 119 -2.84 -12.06 8.09
CA VAL A 119 -2.03 -11.54 9.19
C VAL A 119 -2.52 -12.13 10.49
N ASN A 120 -1.65 -12.85 11.21
CA ASN A 120 -1.98 -13.55 12.47
C ASN A 120 -3.23 -14.44 12.34
N GLY A 121 -3.36 -15.16 11.19
CA GLY A 121 -4.49 -16.04 10.90
C GLY A 121 -5.80 -15.31 10.54
N LYS A 122 -5.81 -13.98 10.49
CA LYS A 122 -6.98 -13.17 10.10
C LYS A 122 -6.86 -12.72 8.65
N THR A 123 -7.98 -12.71 7.95
CA THR A 123 -8.07 -12.13 6.61
C THR A 123 -8.37 -10.63 6.71
N ILE A 124 -7.51 -9.84 6.09
CA ILE A 124 -7.60 -8.38 6.01
C ILE A 124 -7.49 -7.98 4.54
N TYR A 125 -8.23 -6.98 4.13
CA TYR A 125 -8.11 -6.41 2.78
C TYR A 125 -7.62 -4.97 2.89
N SER A 126 -6.68 -4.59 2.03
CA SER A 126 -6.34 -3.20 1.76
C SER A 126 -6.89 -2.79 0.41
N PHE A 127 -7.38 -1.56 0.31
CA PHE A 127 -7.96 -1.02 -0.91
C PHE A 127 -7.33 0.35 -1.21
N TYR A 128 -6.90 0.52 -2.45
CA TYR A 128 -6.17 1.69 -2.95
C TYR A 128 -6.93 2.24 -4.14
N ALA A 129 -7.34 3.49 -4.10
CA ALA A 129 -8.15 4.09 -5.17
C ALA A 129 -7.63 5.46 -5.62
N HIS A 130 -8.19 5.96 -6.70
CA HIS A 130 -7.77 7.16 -7.41
C HIS A 130 -6.33 7.07 -7.94
N LEU A 131 -5.94 5.87 -8.41
CA LEU A 131 -4.60 5.66 -8.94
C LEU A 131 -4.47 6.25 -10.34
N SER A 132 -3.29 6.81 -10.66
CA SER A 132 -2.94 7.20 -12.04
C SER A 132 -2.43 6.01 -12.83
N GLU A 133 -1.78 5.04 -12.16
CA GLU A 133 -1.23 3.83 -12.78
C GLU A 133 -1.45 2.61 -11.88
N ILE A 134 -1.71 1.45 -12.50
CA ILE A 134 -1.82 0.13 -11.85
C ILE A 134 -0.68 -0.73 -12.36
N ASP A 135 0.20 -1.19 -11.47
CA ASP A 135 1.40 -1.97 -11.80
C ASP A 135 1.26 -3.48 -11.52
N VAL A 136 0.09 -3.92 -11.10
CA VAL A 136 -0.21 -5.31 -10.74
C VAL A 136 -1.52 -5.77 -11.38
N LYS A 137 -1.73 -7.07 -11.43
CA LYS A 137 -2.95 -7.70 -11.93
C LYS A 137 -3.53 -8.69 -10.92
N VAL A 138 -4.80 -9.01 -11.10
CA VAL A 138 -5.50 -10.01 -10.26
C VAL A 138 -4.75 -11.33 -10.26
N GLY A 139 -4.54 -11.88 -9.07
CA GLY A 139 -3.82 -13.12 -8.83
C GLY A 139 -2.34 -12.93 -8.48
N ASP A 140 -1.74 -11.77 -8.74
CA ASP A 140 -0.34 -11.50 -8.39
C ASP A 140 -0.14 -11.62 -6.88
N LYS A 141 0.96 -12.26 -6.48
CA LYS A 141 1.45 -12.25 -5.10
C LYS A 141 2.36 -11.04 -4.91
N VAL A 142 2.15 -10.31 -3.84
CA VAL A 142 2.92 -9.11 -3.50
C VAL A 142 3.55 -9.26 -2.13
N VAL A 143 4.70 -8.64 -1.93
CA VAL A 143 5.40 -8.59 -0.64
C VAL A 143 5.31 -7.19 -0.05
N GLN A 144 5.27 -7.07 1.27
CA GLN A 144 5.19 -5.79 1.96
C GLN A 144 6.19 -4.77 1.41
N GLY A 145 5.72 -3.55 1.10
CA GLY A 145 6.54 -2.48 0.52
C GLY A 145 6.75 -2.57 -0.99
N GLN A 146 6.19 -3.58 -1.65
CA GLN A 146 6.21 -3.63 -3.12
C GLN A 146 5.38 -2.49 -3.69
N VAL A 147 5.90 -1.83 -4.73
CA VAL A 147 5.16 -0.84 -5.52
C VAL A 147 4.06 -1.56 -6.30
N ILE A 148 2.83 -1.07 -6.20
CA ILE A 148 1.65 -1.65 -6.85
C ILE A 148 0.98 -0.68 -7.83
N GLY A 149 1.40 0.58 -7.85
CA GLY A 149 0.88 1.63 -8.73
C GLY A 149 1.36 3.00 -8.30
N LEU A 150 0.79 4.03 -8.92
CA LEU A 150 1.08 5.43 -8.62
C LEU A 150 -0.16 6.15 -8.11
N GLU A 151 0.02 7.02 -7.12
CA GLU A 151 -1.00 7.97 -6.65
C GLU A 151 -1.50 8.83 -7.79
N GLY A 152 -2.76 9.22 -7.73
CA GLY A 152 -3.38 10.02 -8.79
C GLY A 152 -4.62 10.73 -8.32
N GLY A 153 -5.66 10.75 -9.15
CA GLY A 153 -6.95 11.37 -8.83
C GLY A 153 -7.08 12.82 -9.29
N ASP A 154 -6.10 13.40 -9.97
CA ASP A 154 -6.29 14.69 -10.61
C ASP A 154 -7.15 14.54 -11.87
N PRO A 155 -8.39 15.09 -11.89
CA PRO A 155 -9.30 14.93 -13.03
C PRO A 155 -8.82 15.61 -14.31
N LYS A 156 -7.76 16.41 -14.24
CA LYS A 156 -7.21 17.12 -15.42
C LYS A 156 -6.10 16.34 -16.11
N THR A 157 -5.37 15.52 -15.35
CA THR A 157 -4.14 14.89 -15.84
C THR A 157 -4.16 13.37 -15.77
N ASP A 158 -4.94 12.79 -14.85
CA ASP A 158 -4.88 11.36 -14.61
C ASP A 158 -5.98 10.58 -15.33
N PRO A 159 -5.68 9.38 -15.84
CA PRO A 159 -6.69 8.52 -16.44
C PRO A 159 -7.60 7.92 -15.35
N ASN A 160 -8.91 7.89 -15.63
CA ASN A 160 -9.89 7.27 -14.72
C ASN A 160 -9.78 7.72 -13.25
N PRO A 161 -9.77 9.03 -12.96
CA PRO A 161 -9.54 9.54 -11.61
C PRO A 161 -10.67 9.22 -10.63
N GLY A 162 -11.83 8.75 -11.11
CA GLY A 162 -13.02 8.53 -10.30
C GLY A 162 -13.67 9.83 -9.84
N SER A 163 -14.34 9.79 -8.68
CA SER A 163 -15.01 10.97 -8.07
C SER A 163 -14.04 11.77 -7.21
N SER A 164 -12.95 12.24 -7.82
CA SER A 164 -11.91 13.04 -7.17
C SER A 164 -11.93 14.49 -7.66
N THR A 165 -11.49 15.42 -6.82
CA THR A 165 -11.36 16.85 -7.13
C THR A 165 -9.92 17.32 -7.24
N GLY A 166 -8.96 16.46 -6.94
CA GLY A 166 -7.52 16.72 -6.99
C GLY A 166 -6.74 15.48 -6.58
N HIS A 167 -5.43 15.47 -6.79
CA HIS A 167 -4.62 14.29 -6.54
C HIS A 167 -4.59 13.88 -5.07
N HIS A 168 -4.86 12.63 -4.80
CA HIS A 168 -4.76 11.96 -3.50
C HIS A 168 -4.90 10.43 -3.68
N LEU A 169 -4.42 9.68 -2.72
CA LEU A 169 -4.73 8.26 -2.56
C LEU A 169 -5.90 8.12 -1.58
N HIS A 170 -6.99 7.50 -2.00
CA HIS A 170 -8.02 6.99 -1.10
C HIS A 170 -7.61 5.59 -0.65
N PHE A 171 -7.47 5.41 0.68
CA PHE A 171 -6.97 4.18 1.27
C PHE A 171 -7.92 3.61 2.31
N GLU A 172 -8.28 2.32 2.16
CA GLU A 172 -9.15 1.61 3.11
C GLU A 172 -8.46 0.35 3.66
N ILE A 173 -8.82 0.00 4.90
CA ILE A 173 -8.61 -1.32 5.47
C ILE A 173 -9.97 -1.93 5.77
N ARG A 174 -10.17 -3.20 5.35
CA ARG A 174 -11.41 -3.94 5.59
C ARG A 174 -11.10 -5.21 6.38
N ILE A 175 -11.81 -5.42 7.48
CA ILE A 175 -11.71 -6.60 8.34
C ILE A 175 -13.11 -7.19 8.47
N ASN A 176 -13.25 -8.49 8.18
CA ASN A 176 -14.54 -9.18 8.16
C ASN A 176 -15.61 -8.50 7.27
N GLY A 177 -15.17 -7.89 6.16
CA GLY A 177 -16.06 -7.19 5.22
C GLY A 177 -16.42 -5.76 5.60
N GLU A 178 -15.98 -5.26 6.76
CA GLU A 178 -16.27 -3.91 7.22
C GLU A 178 -15.04 -3.01 7.13
N CYS A 179 -15.23 -1.76 6.68
CA CYS A 179 -14.18 -0.75 6.68
C CYS A 179 -13.90 -0.28 8.11
N VAL A 180 -12.64 -0.25 8.47
CA VAL A 180 -12.13 0.23 9.76
C VAL A 180 -11.26 1.47 9.55
N ASN A 181 -11.00 2.24 10.61
CA ASN A 181 -10.11 3.40 10.50
C ASN A 181 -8.66 2.97 10.21
N PRO A 182 -8.10 3.27 9.02
CA PRO A 182 -6.75 2.84 8.66
C PRO A 182 -5.66 3.41 9.57
N GLN A 183 -5.87 4.58 10.17
CA GLN A 183 -4.90 5.21 11.07
C GLN A 183 -4.61 4.39 12.34
N ASN A 184 -5.44 3.39 12.65
CA ASN A 184 -5.21 2.48 13.77
C ASN A 184 -4.27 1.32 13.42
N TYR A 185 -3.87 1.17 12.15
CA TYR A 185 -3.16 -0.02 11.64
C TYR A 185 -1.86 0.32 10.91
N VAL A 186 -1.75 1.47 10.25
CA VAL A 186 -0.56 1.86 9.49
C VAL A 186 0.24 2.94 10.24
N TYR A 187 1.58 2.80 10.22
CA TYR A 187 2.53 3.69 10.91
C TYR A 187 3.67 4.07 9.98
#